data_6a69e2a173030730311f7bd278aea68c
#
_entry.id   6a69e2a173030730311f7bd278aea68c
#
_cell.length_a   1.000
_cell.length_b   1.000
_cell.length_c   1.000
_cell.angle_alpha   90.00
_cell.angle_beta   90.00
_cell.angle_gamma   90.00
#
_symmetry.space_group_name_H-M   'P 1'
#
loop_
_entity.id
_entity.type
_entity.pdbx_description
1 polymer ?
#
loop_
_entity_poly.entity_id
_entity_poly.type
_entity_poly.pdbx_seq_one_letter_code
_entity_poly.pdbx_strand_id
1 'polypeptide(L)'
;MISVQNINKFFGSQQVLSDIYVDFEEGKTNLIIGASGSGKTVLLKAIAGLHNIDSGNIFYDNTDFTALDDKQRIAIHKQMGMLFQGAALFDFATARENVRFPLDFFTDWSLSRKNERVDFCLNRVNLGDIGDKYPSELSGGMQKRVGIARAIVMNPRYLFCDEPNSGLDPQTAIVIDRLISELTHEYKMTTIINTHDMNSVMAIGEKVVFLYQGKKEWEGSKRTILQSSDKALNDFVFASEMARLLKEPKF
;
A
#
# COMPACT_ATOMS: atom_id res chain seq x y z
N MET A 1 -4.87 -8.14 -11.32
CA MET A 1 -3.43 -7.90 -11.58
C MET A 1 -3.22 -6.46 -12.04
N ILE A 2 -2.09 -5.82 -11.68
CA ILE A 2 -1.71 -4.48 -12.18
C ILE A 2 -0.37 -4.61 -12.90
N SER A 3 -0.28 -4.12 -14.15
CA SER A 3 0.96 -4.11 -14.94
C SER A 3 1.41 -2.69 -15.23
N VAL A 4 2.66 -2.42 -15.00
CA VAL A 4 3.32 -1.13 -15.23
C VAL A 4 4.36 -1.31 -16.31
N GLN A 5 4.27 -0.51 -17.38
CA GLN A 5 5.11 -0.64 -18.57
C GLN A 5 5.77 0.67 -18.91
N ASN A 6 7.10 0.69 -18.84
CA ASN A 6 7.95 1.81 -19.26
C ASN A 6 7.58 3.16 -18.63
N ILE A 7 7.24 3.15 -17.32
CA ILE A 7 6.83 4.36 -16.63
C ILE A 7 8.03 5.29 -16.43
N ASN A 8 7.85 6.53 -16.87
CA ASN A 8 8.76 7.63 -16.60
C ASN A 8 8.01 8.76 -15.89
N LYS A 9 8.65 9.38 -14.89
CA LYS A 9 8.08 10.51 -14.15
C LYS A 9 9.13 11.55 -13.86
N PHE A 10 8.78 12.80 -14.19
CA PHE A 10 9.59 13.99 -13.91
C PHE A 10 8.84 14.95 -12.99
N PHE A 11 9.59 15.70 -12.18
CA PHE A 11 9.14 16.91 -11.49
C PHE A 11 10.10 18.03 -11.89
N GLY A 12 9.64 18.95 -12.75
CA GLY A 12 10.51 19.91 -13.42
C GLY A 12 11.56 19.20 -14.26
N SER A 13 12.83 19.47 -14.02
CA SER A 13 13.96 18.82 -14.71
C SER A 13 14.42 17.51 -14.04
N GLN A 14 13.92 17.18 -12.85
CA GLN A 14 14.35 16.00 -12.12
C GLN A 14 13.53 14.78 -12.52
N GLN A 15 14.20 13.76 -13.09
CA GLN A 15 13.59 12.45 -13.31
C GLN A 15 13.56 11.67 -12.00
N VAL A 16 12.36 11.23 -11.57
CA VAL A 16 12.13 10.50 -10.32
C VAL A 16 11.86 9.03 -10.56
N LEU A 17 11.22 8.69 -11.71
CA LEU A 17 11.07 7.30 -12.16
C LEU A 17 11.61 7.20 -13.59
N SER A 18 12.37 6.15 -13.83
CA SER A 18 13.02 5.89 -15.13
C SER A 18 12.77 4.44 -15.55
N ASP A 19 12.07 4.28 -16.67
CA ASP A 19 11.85 3.00 -17.35
C ASP A 19 11.36 1.87 -16.43
N ILE A 20 10.33 2.14 -15.61
CA ILE A 20 9.80 1.15 -14.67
C ILE A 20 8.92 0.13 -15.40
N TYR A 21 9.28 -1.14 -15.26
CA TYR A 21 8.48 -2.30 -15.68
C TYR A 21 8.24 -3.21 -14.51
N VAL A 22 6.98 -3.45 -14.13
CA VAL A 22 6.63 -4.36 -13.02
C VAL A 22 5.19 -4.83 -13.13
N ASP A 23 4.97 -6.11 -12.82
CA ASP A 23 3.64 -6.69 -12.64
C ASP A 23 3.37 -6.90 -11.15
N PHE A 24 2.21 -6.48 -10.68
CA PHE A 24 1.74 -6.73 -9.32
C PHE A 24 0.66 -7.81 -9.34
N GLU A 25 0.93 -8.88 -8.61
CA GLU A 25 0.15 -10.12 -8.67
C GLU A 25 -1.12 -10.01 -7.82
N GLU A 26 -2.21 -10.55 -8.37
CA GLU A 26 -3.50 -10.67 -7.67
C GLU A 26 -3.42 -11.67 -6.52
N GLY A 27 -4.14 -11.38 -5.43
CA GLY A 27 -4.19 -12.22 -4.23
C GLY A 27 -2.89 -12.25 -3.43
N LYS A 28 -1.94 -11.35 -3.74
CA LYS A 28 -0.63 -11.27 -3.07
C LYS A 28 -0.34 -9.91 -2.49
N THR A 29 0.49 -9.91 -1.46
CA THR A 29 1.15 -8.70 -0.96
C THR A 29 2.39 -8.43 -1.80
N ASN A 30 2.30 -7.37 -2.63
CA ASN A 30 3.40 -6.89 -3.47
C ASN A 30 4.05 -5.70 -2.77
N LEU A 31 5.32 -5.81 -2.42
CA LEU A 31 6.05 -4.78 -1.70
C LEU A 31 6.97 -4.00 -2.65
N ILE A 32 6.93 -2.67 -2.57
CA ILE A 32 7.90 -1.77 -3.19
C ILE A 32 8.82 -1.28 -2.08
N ILE A 33 10.11 -1.65 -2.15
CA ILE A 33 11.11 -1.31 -1.14
C ILE A 33 12.22 -0.43 -1.72
N GLY A 34 12.97 0.22 -0.85
CA GLY A 34 14.10 1.08 -1.22
C GLY A 34 14.31 2.20 -0.21
N ALA A 35 15.42 2.91 -0.34
CA ALA A 35 15.77 4.02 0.52
C ALA A 35 14.77 5.19 0.40
N SER A 36 14.77 6.11 1.37
CA SER A 36 14.02 7.37 1.24
C SER A 36 14.45 8.11 -0.02
N GLY A 37 13.49 8.66 -0.76
CA GLY A 37 13.77 9.36 -2.03
C GLY A 37 13.99 8.45 -3.26
N SER A 38 13.89 7.12 -3.15
CA SER A 38 14.08 6.21 -4.30
C SER A 38 12.91 6.22 -5.32
N GLY A 39 11.80 6.91 -5.02
CA GLY A 39 10.65 7.01 -5.93
C GLY A 39 9.44 6.13 -5.56
N LYS A 40 9.48 5.36 -4.44
CA LYS A 40 8.40 4.42 -4.03
C LYS A 40 7.02 5.06 -3.96
N THR A 41 6.88 6.13 -3.18
CA THR A 41 5.59 6.86 -3.03
C THR A 41 5.13 7.47 -4.34
N VAL A 42 6.07 7.93 -5.19
CA VAL A 42 5.74 8.47 -6.52
C VAL A 42 5.19 7.37 -7.41
N LEU A 43 5.84 6.19 -7.42
CA LEU A 43 5.37 5.03 -8.20
C LEU A 43 3.99 4.56 -7.70
N LEU A 44 3.81 4.39 -6.38
CA LEU A 44 2.52 4.00 -5.80
C LEU A 44 1.41 4.98 -6.19
N LYS A 45 1.66 6.29 -6.05
CA LYS A 45 0.69 7.33 -6.39
C LYS A 45 0.42 7.42 -7.89
N ALA A 46 1.43 7.17 -8.73
CA ALA A 46 1.24 7.08 -10.18
C ALA A 46 0.35 5.90 -10.56
N ILE A 47 0.59 4.72 -9.97
CA ILE A 47 -0.25 3.54 -10.19
C ILE A 47 -1.68 3.82 -9.73
N ALA A 48 -1.88 4.41 -8.54
CA ALA A 48 -3.20 4.75 -8.02
C ALA A 48 -3.90 5.90 -8.78
N GLY A 49 -3.26 6.49 -9.80
CA GLY A 49 -3.82 7.61 -10.58
C GLY A 49 -3.84 8.95 -9.86
N LEU A 50 -3.08 9.08 -8.75
CA LEU A 50 -2.94 10.33 -7.98
C LEU A 50 -1.84 11.24 -8.54
N HIS A 51 -0.95 10.70 -9.36
CA HIS A 51 0.05 11.44 -10.14
C HIS A 51 -0.03 11.04 -11.59
N ASN A 52 -0.01 12.02 -12.48
CA ASN A 52 0.15 11.76 -13.91
C ASN A 52 1.59 11.27 -14.17
N ILE A 53 1.72 10.30 -15.05
CA ILE A 53 3.01 9.88 -15.61
C ILE A 53 3.36 10.71 -16.83
N ASP A 54 4.63 10.78 -17.17
CA ASP A 54 5.08 11.55 -18.34
C ASP A 54 5.21 10.66 -19.59
N SER A 55 5.44 9.34 -19.39
CA SER A 55 5.36 8.33 -20.47
C SER A 55 5.16 6.93 -19.87
N GLY A 56 4.78 5.99 -20.73
CA GLY A 56 4.50 4.59 -20.38
C GLY A 56 3.02 4.31 -20.17
N ASN A 57 2.68 3.10 -19.72
CA ASN A 57 1.30 2.65 -19.54
C ASN A 57 1.11 1.93 -18.21
N ILE A 58 -0.09 2.04 -17.65
CA ILE A 58 -0.52 1.31 -16.46
C ILE A 58 -1.79 0.54 -16.82
N PHE A 59 -1.76 -0.76 -16.64
CA PHE A 59 -2.89 -1.63 -16.92
C PHE A 59 -3.50 -2.18 -15.63
N TYR A 60 -4.80 -2.09 -15.52
CA TYR A 60 -5.61 -2.80 -14.53
C TYR A 60 -6.29 -3.96 -15.23
N ASP A 61 -5.82 -5.17 -14.97
CA ASP A 61 -6.11 -6.35 -15.76
C ASP A 61 -5.81 -6.10 -17.24
N ASN A 62 -6.83 -6.06 -18.12
CA ASN A 62 -6.69 -5.79 -19.55
C ASN A 62 -7.02 -4.33 -19.93
N THR A 63 -7.26 -3.45 -18.96
CA THR A 63 -7.65 -2.06 -19.21
C THR A 63 -6.46 -1.14 -19.08
N ASP A 64 -6.10 -0.44 -20.16
CA ASP A 64 -5.09 0.62 -20.12
C ASP A 64 -5.65 1.84 -19.40
N PHE A 65 -5.30 1.98 -18.12
CA PHE A 65 -5.74 3.07 -17.26
C PHE A 65 -5.22 4.44 -17.73
N THR A 66 -4.06 4.47 -18.37
CA THR A 66 -3.45 5.72 -18.84
C THR A 66 -4.19 6.33 -20.02
N ALA A 67 -4.85 5.49 -20.84
CA ALA A 67 -5.65 5.92 -21.97
C ALA A 67 -7.09 6.36 -21.58
N LEU A 68 -7.52 6.11 -20.32
CA LEU A 68 -8.87 6.44 -19.88
C LEU A 68 -9.06 7.93 -19.61
N ASP A 69 -10.25 8.45 -19.93
CA ASP A 69 -10.70 9.76 -19.48
C ASP A 69 -11.10 9.75 -17.99
N ASP A 70 -11.30 10.93 -17.39
CA ASP A 70 -11.61 11.06 -15.96
C ASP A 70 -12.88 10.31 -15.54
N LYS A 71 -13.91 10.25 -16.41
CA LYS A 71 -15.15 9.53 -16.11
C LYS A 71 -14.93 8.01 -16.09
N GLN A 72 -14.14 7.51 -17.02
CA GLN A 72 -13.79 6.09 -17.11
C GLN A 72 -12.90 5.67 -15.93
N ARG A 73 -11.96 6.54 -15.50
CA ARG A 73 -11.10 6.31 -14.33
C ARG A 73 -11.89 6.14 -13.03
N ILE A 74 -13.03 6.84 -12.86
CA ILE A 74 -13.89 6.70 -11.68
C ILE A 74 -14.30 5.24 -11.45
N ALA A 75 -14.57 4.47 -12.51
CA ALA A 75 -14.97 3.07 -12.39
C ALA A 75 -13.84 2.19 -11.82
N ILE A 76 -12.58 2.51 -12.14
CA ILE A 76 -11.39 1.84 -11.59
C ILE A 76 -11.14 2.33 -10.16
N HIS A 77 -11.22 3.65 -9.91
CA HIS A 77 -11.02 4.22 -8.56
C HIS A 77 -12.02 3.67 -7.52
N LYS A 78 -13.27 3.37 -7.91
CA LYS A 78 -14.25 2.70 -7.03
C LYS A 78 -13.81 1.31 -6.57
N GLN A 79 -12.88 0.67 -7.28
CA GLN A 79 -12.32 -0.63 -6.96
C GLN A 79 -10.98 -0.53 -6.21
N MET A 80 -10.57 0.69 -5.85
CA MET A 80 -9.33 0.94 -5.13
C MET A 80 -9.61 1.29 -3.67
N GLY A 81 -8.79 0.75 -2.78
CA GLY A 81 -8.65 1.23 -1.41
C GLY A 81 -7.27 1.82 -1.21
N MET A 82 -7.16 2.86 -0.39
CA MET A 82 -5.87 3.47 -0.10
C MET A 82 -5.70 3.77 1.38
N LEU A 83 -4.57 3.31 1.92
CA LEU A 83 -4.06 3.67 3.23
C LEU A 83 -2.85 4.59 3.05
N PHE A 84 -3.00 5.85 3.43
CA PHE A 84 -1.93 6.84 3.42
C PHE A 84 -1.01 6.71 4.63
N GLN A 85 0.21 7.20 4.55
CA GLN A 85 1.24 7.14 5.58
C GLN A 85 0.74 7.61 6.96
N GLY A 86 0.01 8.73 7.06
CA GLY A 86 -0.59 9.26 8.28
C GLY A 86 -2.02 8.77 8.56
N ALA A 87 -2.49 7.67 7.93
CA ALA A 87 -3.89 7.25 7.86
C ALA A 87 -4.81 8.29 7.18
N ALA A 88 -4.49 9.56 7.20
CA ALA A 88 -5.24 10.68 6.61
C ALA A 88 -6.72 10.64 6.98
N LEU A 89 -7.01 10.46 8.27
CA LEU A 89 -8.37 10.55 8.80
C LEU A 89 -8.80 12.02 8.85
N PHE A 90 -10.09 12.25 8.68
CA PHE A 90 -10.69 13.55 8.88
C PHE A 90 -10.84 13.79 10.39
N ASP A 91 -10.11 14.76 10.95
CA ASP A 91 -10.09 15.03 12.39
C ASP A 91 -11.44 15.52 12.94
N PHE A 92 -12.27 16.11 12.08
CA PHE A 92 -13.61 16.59 12.42
C PHE A 92 -14.70 15.52 12.33
N ALA A 93 -14.35 14.30 11.93
CA ALA A 93 -15.27 13.18 11.74
C ALA A 93 -14.91 12.01 12.68
N THR A 94 -15.91 11.30 13.18
CA THR A 94 -15.72 10.10 13.99
C THR A 94 -15.08 8.95 13.19
N ALA A 95 -14.65 7.88 13.85
CA ALA A 95 -14.13 6.69 13.17
C ALA A 95 -15.17 6.09 12.21
N ARG A 96 -16.44 6.01 12.63
CA ARG A 96 -17.58 5.56 11.82
C ARG A 96 -17.74 6.41 10.56
N GLU A 97 -17.75 7.73 10.70
CA GLU A 97 -17.90 8.66 9.59
C GLU A 97 -16.71 8.60 8.64
N ASN A 98 -15.49 8.49 9.15
CA ASN A 98 -14.29 8.28 8.34
C ASN A 98 -14.40 7.01 7.48
N VAL A 99 -14.84 5.89 8.06
CA VAL A 99 -15.01 4.63 7.33
C VAL A 99 -16.17 4.71 6.35
N ARG A 100 -17.26 5.41 6.71
CA ARG A 100 -18.45 5.56 5.86
C ARG A 100 -18.22 6.46 4.64
N PHE A 101 -17.28 7.40 4.72
CA PHE A 101 -17.06 8.43 3.72
C PHE A 101 -17.05 7.92 2.26
N PRO A 102 -16.32 6.85 1.90
CA PRO A 102 -16.38 6.33 0.52
C PRO A 102 -17.78 5.84 0.11
N LEU A 103 -18.53 5.24 1.05
CA LEU A 103 -19.90 4.80 0.77
C LEU A 103 -20.84 5.97 0.55
N ASP A 104 -20.66 7.08 1.27
CA ASP A 104 -21.46 8.28 1.12
C ASP A 104 -21.23 8.93 -0.24
N PHE A 105 -20.02 8.85 -0.76
CA PHE A 105 -19.65 9.47 -2.02
C PHE A 105 -19.95 8.60 -3.25
N PHE A 106 -19.82 7.29 -3.14
CA PHE A 106 -19.86 6.38 -4.30
C PHE A 106 -21.09 5.48 -4.36
N THR A 107 -21.99 5.50 -3.37
CA THR A 107 -23.17 4.64 -3.34
C THR A 107 -24.45 5.37 -2.96
N ASP A 108 -25.57 4.89 -3.51
CA ASP A 108 -26.93 5.33 -3.15
C ASP A 108 -27.56 4.44 -2.06
N TRP A 109 -26.76 3.73 -1.26
CA TRP A 109 -27.26 2.85 -0.20
C TRP A 109 -27.95 3.64 0.90
N SER A 110 -28.95 3.02 1.54
CA SER A 110 -29.55 3.59 2.75
C SER A 110 -28.52 3.73 3.87
N LEU A 111 -28.75 4.69 4.78
CA LEU A 111 -27.87 4.93 5.91
C LEU A 111 -27.69 3.67 6.77
N SER A 112 -28.78 2.89 7.00
CA SER A 112 -28.72 1.61 7.71
C SER A 112 -27.71 0.65 7.07
N ARG A 113 -27.83 0.42 5.76
CA ARG A 113 -26.93 -0.47 5.01
C ARG A 113 -25.47 0.02 5.05
N LYS A 114 -25.26 1.34 4.95
CA LYS A 114 -23.92 1.92 5.06
C LYS A 114 -23.33 1.66 6.45
N ASN A 115 -24.11 1.89 7.52
CA ASN A 115 -23.66 1.68 8.89
C ASN A 115 -23.38 0.19 9.17
N GLU A 116 -24.21 -0.74 8.73
CA GLU A 116 -23.96 -2.18 8.82
C GLU A 116 -22.60 -2.56 8.16
N ARG A 117 -22.32 -2.00 6.98
CA ARG A 117 -21.05 -2.22 6.30
C ARG A 117 -19.87 -1.61 7.05
N VAL A 118 -20.03 -0.43 7.62
CA VAL A 118 -19.02 0.23 8.46
C VAL A 118 -18.72 -0.60 9.70
N ASP A 119 -19.76 -1.05 10.42
CA ASP A 119 -19.61 -1.89 11.61
C ASP A 119 -18.90 -3.20 11.28
N PHE A 120 -19.25 -3.83 10.17
CA PHE A 120 -18.51 -4.99 9.66
C PHE A 120 -17.01 -4.68 9.47
N CYS A 121 -16.66 -3.57 8.82
CA CYS A 121 -15.26 -3.21 8.56
C CYS A 121 -14.51 -2.85 9.84
N LEU A 122 -15.14 -2.13 10.78
CA LEU A 122 -14.53 -1.82 12.09
C LEU A 122 -14.29 -3.08 12.89
N ASN A 123 -15.25 -4.02 12.93
CA ASN A 123 -15.06 -5.32 13.57
C ASN A 123 -13.92 -6.12 12.91
N ARG A 124 -13.82 -6.10 11.57
CA ARG A 124 -12.77 -6.82 10.83
C ARG A 124 -11.35 -6.34 11.17
N VAL A 125 -11.21 -5.08 11.57
CA VAL A 125 -9.93 -4.52 12.05
C VAL A 125 -9.80 -4.52 13.58
N ASN A 126 -10.66 -5.26 14.31
CA ASN A 126 -10.71 -5.34 15.77
C ASN A 126 -10.91 -3.98 16.46
N LEU A 127 -11.86 -3.20 15.96
CA LEU A 127 -12.23 -1.87 16.46
C LEU A 127 -13.77 -1.67 16.52
N GLY A 128 -14.53 -2.71 16.86
CA GLY A 128 -16.00 -2.66 16.85
C GLY A 128 -16.61 -1.57 17.76
N ASP A 129 -15.95 -1.26 18.88
CA ASP A 129 -16.53 -0.42 19.94
C ASP A 129 -16.11 1.06 19.86
N ILE A 130 -15.38 1.47 18.79
CA ILE A 130 -14.80 2.83 18.74
C ILE A 130 -15.45 3.73 17.70
N GLY A 131 -16.59 3.31 17.14
CA GLY A 131 -17.23 4.01 16.01
C GLY A 131 -17.46 5.49 16.24
N ASP A 132 -17.80 5.88 17.46
CA ASP A 132 -18.16 7.26 17.83
C ASP A 132 -16.98 8.11 18.31
N LYS A 133 -15.76 7.54 18.37
CA LYS A 133 -14.54 8.26 18.75
C LYS A 133 -13.96 9.07 17.59
N TYR A 134 -13.40 10.21 17.95
CA TYR A 134 -12.64 11.05 17.01
C TYR A 134 -11.19 10.57 16.90
N PRO A 135 -10.48 10.88 15.79
CA PRO A 135 -9.08 10.50 15.61
C PRO A 135 -8.17 10.93 16.76
N SER A 136 -8.41 12.09 17.38
CA SER A 136 -7.65 12.59 18.53
C SER A 136 -7.76 11.71 19.80
N GLU A 137 -8.78 10.85 19.89
CA GLU A 137 -9.00 9.92 20.99
C GLU A 137 -8.40 8.53 20.71
N LEU A 138 -7.78 8.33 19.55
CA LEU A 138 -7.27 7.04 19.09
C LEU A 138 -5.74 7.02 19.11
N SER A 139 -5.16 5.87 19.52
CA SER A 139 -3.73 5.64 19.35
C SER A 139 -3.34 5.59 17.85
N GLY A 140 -2.07 5.80 17.53
CA GLY A 140 -1.59 5.74 16.14
C GLY A 140 -1.93 4.41 15.43
N GLY A 141 -1.79 3.29 16.14
CA GLY A 141 -2.18 1.97 15.62
C GLY A 141 -3.70 1.83 15.41
N MET A 142 -4.53 2.43 16.28
CA MET A 142 -5.98 2.47 16.06
C MET A 142 -6.34 3.34 14.86
N GLN A 143 -5.73 4.50 14.69
CA GLN A 143 -5.93 5.37 13.53
C GLN A 143 -5.58 4.64 12.21
N LYS A 144 -4.47 3.90 12.18
CA LYS A 144 -4.09 3.06 11.03
C LYS A 144 -5.15 2.01 10.72
N ARG A 145 -5.67 1.31 11.75
CA ARG A 145 -6.73 0.32 11.57
C ARG A 145 -8.05 0.93 11.09
N VAL A 146 -8.43 2.12 11.56
CA VAL A 146 -9.57 2.87 10.99
C VAL A 146 -9.31 3.22 9.52
N GLY A 147 -8.08 3.65 9.18
CA GLY A 147 -7.68 3.89 7.78
C GLY A 147 -7.79 2.64 6.90
N ILE A 148 -7.42 1.46 7.43
CA ILE A 148 -7.59 0.17 6.73
C ILE A 148 -9.08 -0.14 6.56
N ALA A 149 -9.90 0.02 7.61
CA ALA A 149 -11.35 -0.19 7.52
C ALA A 149 -11.98 0.70 6.45
N ARG A 150 -11.58 1.98 6.37
CA ARG A 150 -11.99 2.90 5.31
C ARG A 150 -11.56 2.42 3.93
N ALA A 151 -10.32 1.93 3.80
CA ALA A 151 -9.79 1.46 2.53
C ALA A 151 -10.55 0.23 2.01
N ILE A 152 -11.04 -0.67 2.89
CA ILE A 152 -11.73 -1.90 2.48
C ILE A 152 -13.26 -1.78 2.42
N VAL A 153 -13.84 -0.65 2.81
CA VAL A 153 -15.30 -0.50 2.95
C VAL A 153 -16.06 -0.72 1.64
N MET A 154 -15.44 -0.38 0.51
CA MET A 154 -15.99 -0.55 -0.84
C MET A 154 -15.74 -1.94 -1.46
N ASN A 155 -15.17 -2.91 -0.71
CA ASN A 155 -14.69 -4.20 -1.25
C ASN A 155 -13.73 -4.02 -2.44
N PRO A 156 -12.61 -3.33 -2.25
CA PRO A 156 -11.70 -3.04 -3.36
C PRO A 156 -11.07 -4.30 -3.93
N ARG A 157 -10.77 -4.28 -5.23
CA ARG A 157 -9.91 -5.28 -5.88
C ARG A 157 -8.43 -4.94 -5.76
N TYR A 158 -8.13 -3.66 -5.53
CA TYR A 158 -6.77 -3.12 -5.48
C TYR A 158 -6.60 -2.34 -4.17
N LEU A 159 -5.60 -2.70 -3.38
CA LEU A 159 -5.28 -2.03 -2.13
C LEU A 159 -3.88 -1.42 -2.20
N PHE A 160 -3.79 -0.13 -1.91
CA PHE A 160 -2.54 0.62 -1.88
C PHE A 160 -2.24 1.06 -0.45
N CYS A 161 -1.03 0.76 0.03
CA CYS A 161 -0.58 1.15 1.37
C CYS A 161 0.76 1.89 1.28
N ASP A 162 0.75 3.16 1.65
CA ASP A 162 1.94 4.00 1.67
C ASP A 162 2.51 4.03 3.09
N GLU A 163 3.59 3.30 3.34
CA GLU A 163 4.26 3.16 4.62
C GLU A 163 3.29 2.89 5.81
N PRO A 164 2.54 1.78 5.78
CA PRO A 164 1.48 1.51 6.75
C PRO A 164 1.95 1.52 8.20
N ASN A 165 3.21 1.14 8.44
CA ASN A 165 3.81 0.98 9.78
C ASN A 165 4.59 2.20 10.26
N SER A 166 4.67 3.27 9.47
CA SER A 166 5.40 4.48 9.85
C SER A 166 4.86 5.07 11.15
N GLY A 167 5.78 5.31 12.12
CA GLY A 167 5.46 5.90 13.41
C GLY A 167 4.84 4.96 14.44
N LEU A 168 4.80 3.65 14.18
CA LEU A 168 4.30 2.64 15.10
C LEU A 168 5.46 1.93 15.83
N ASP A 169 5.16 1.42 17.03
CA ASP A 169 6.05 0.50 17.71
C ASP A 169 6.11 -0.86 16.98
N PRO A 170 7.18 -1.67 17.17
CA PRO A 170 7.37 -2.91 16.43
C PRO A 170 6.24 -3.94 16.60
N GLN A 171 5.62 -4.01 17.78
CA GLN A 171 4.53 -4.97 18.02
C GLN A 171 3.26 -4.56 17.26
N THR A 172 2.92 -3.28 17.31
CA THR A 172 1.80 -2.73 16.54
C THR A 172 2.02 -2.85 15.04
N ALA A 173 3.26 -2.63 14.56
CA ALA A 173 3.61 -2.79 13.15
C ALA A 173 3.34 -4.21 12.64
N ILE A 174 3.73 -5.25 13.42
CA ILE A 174 3.46 -6.65 13.08
C ILE A 174 1.95 -6.92 12.96
N VAL A 175 1.13 -6.33 13.84
CA VAL A 175 -0.33 -6.49 13.80
C VAL A 175 -0.90 -5.88 12.51
N ILE A 176 -0.43 -4.69 12.11
CA ILE A 176 -0.86 -4.03 10.88
C ILE A 176 -0.46 -4.85 9.65
N ASP A 177 0.78 -5.35 9.58
CA ASP A 177 1.26 -6.17 8.47
C ASP A 177 0.41 -7.44 8.31
N ARG A 178 0.17 -8.16 9.40
CA ARG A 178 -0.66 -9.37 9.38
C ARG A 178 -2.07 -9.07 8.92
N LEU A 179 -2.68 -8.01 9.45
CA LEU A 179 -4.03 -7.59 9.07
C LEU A 179 -4.12 -7.30 7.57
N ILE A 180 -3.17 -6.55 7.00
CA ILE A 180 -3.14 -6.27 5.56
C ILE A 180 -2.98 -7.56 4.76
N SER A 181 -2.08 -8.45 5.17
CA SER A 181 -1.86 -9.74 4.51
C SER A 181 -3.11 -10.64 4.55
N GLU A 182 -3.76 -10.76 5.72
CA GLU A 182 -5.00 -11.54 5.87
C GLU A 182 -6.12 -11.01 4.98
N LEU A 183 -6.33 -9.69 4.97
CA LEU A 183 -7.33 -9.05 4.11
C LEU A 183 -7.01 -9.25 2.62
N THR A 184 -5.72 -9.19 2.24
CA THR A 184 -5.28 -9.42 0.87
C THR A 184 -5.69 -10.81 0.38
N HIS A 185 -5.42 -11.85 1.17
CA HIS A 185 -5.74 -13.23 0.82
C HIS A 185 -7.24 -13.51 0.87
N GLU A 186 -7.93 -13.03 1.92
CA GLU A 186 -9.37 -13.22 2.11
C GLU A 186 -10.17 -12.63 0.94
N TYR A 187 -9.85 -11.41 0.54
CA TYR A 187 -10.56 -10.72 -0.55
C TYR A 187 -9.89 -10.88 -1.91
N LYS A 188 -8.79 -11.65 -2.00
CA LYS A 188 -7.99 -11.86 -3.23
C LYS A 188 -7.58 -10.55 -3.90
N MET A 189 -7.22 -9.54 -3.09
CA MET A 189 -6.85 -8.23 -3.60
C MET A 189 -5.45 -8.25 -4.22
N THR A 190 -5.22 -7.41 -5.24
CA THR A 190 -3.86 -7.01 -5.60
C THR A 190 -3.44 -5.92 -4.63
N THR A 191 -2.61 -6.24 -3.63
CA THR A 191 -2.16 -5.28 -2.63
C THR A 191 -0.75 -4.81 -2.94
N ILE A 192 -0.54 -3.48 -3.01
CA ILE A 192 0.77 -2.85 -3.20
C ILE A 192 1.11 -2.05 -1.94
N ILE A 193 2.26 -2.36 -1.33
CA ILE A 193 2.72 -1.75 -0.09
C ILE A 193 4.08 -1.11 -0.32
N ASN A 194 4.19 0.20 -0.09
CA ASN A 194 5.49 0.83 0.04
C ASN A 194 6.01 0.64 1.44
N THR A 195 7.25 0.25 1.58
CA THR A 195 7.93 0.19 2.89
C THR A 195 9.43 0.29 2.75
N HIS A 196 10.10 0.75 3.80
CA HIS A 196 11.54 0.63 3.99
C HIS A 196 11.87 -0.30 5.17
N ASP A 197 10.84 -0.89 5.83
CA ASP A 197 11.01 -1.80 6.97
C ASP A 197 11.21 -3.24 6.50
N MET A 198 12.42 -3.77 6.75
CA MET A 198 12.76 -5.14 6.42
C MET A 198 11.97 -6.18 7.23
N ASN A 199 11.46 -5.82 8.42
CA ASN A 199 10.59 -6.73 9.18
C ASN A 199 9.30 -6.99 8.42
N SER A 200 8.67 -5.94 7.86
CA SER A 200 7.50 -6.07 7.00
C SER A 200 7.80 -6.93 5.76
N VAL A 201 8.96 -6.70 5.12
CA VAL A 201 9.39 -7.49 3.96
C VAL A 201 9.46 -8.97 4.30
N MET A 202 10.12 -9.31 5.40
CA MET A 202 10.27 -10.71 5.84
C MET A 202 8.97 -11.33 6.31
N ALA A 203 8.07 -10.54 6.92
CA ALA A 203 6.78 -11.02 7.39
C ALA A 203 5.83 -11.33 6.23
N ILE A 204 5.57 -10.34 5.35
CA ILE A 204 4.47 -10.38 4.39
C ILE A 204 4.88 -10.24 2.92
N GLY A 205 6.18 -10.08 2.59
CA GLY A 205 6.65 -9.85 1.21
C GLY A 205 6.56 -11.09 0.33
N GLU A 206 5.44 -11.31 -0.36
CA GLU A 206 5.28 -12.41 -1.30
C GLU A 206 5.91 -12.10 -2.65
N LYS A 207 5.74 -10.88 -3.12
CA LYS A 207 6.48 -10.29 -4.22
C LYS A 207 7.14 -9.02 -3.72
N VAL A 208 8.41 -8.83 -4.05
CA VAL A 208 9.21 -7.70 -3.59
C VAL A 208 9.92 -7.07 -4.77
N VAL A 209 9.75 -5.76 -4.90
CA VAL A 209 10.36 -4.94 -5.95
C VAL A 209 11.26 -3.91 -5.29
N PHE A 210 12.54 -3.91 -5.61
CA PHE A 210 13.50 -2.96 -5.09
C PHE A 210 13.69 -1.80 -6.06
N LEU A 211 13.39 -0.59 -5.58
CA LEU A 211 13.66 0.66 -6.29
C LEU A 211 14.94 1.30 -5.79
N TYR A 212 15.83 1.57 -6.72
CA TYR A 212 17.08 2.27 -6.48
C TYR A 212 17.24 3.40 -7.50
N GLN A 213 17.40 4.65 -7.02
CA GLN A 213 17.58 5.84 -7.84
C GLN A 213 16.55 5.96 -9.00
N GLY A 214 15.27 5.72 -8.68
CA GLY A 214 14.18 5.84 -9.65
C GLY A 214 14.05 4.67 -10.63
N LYS A 215 14.82 3.60 -10.50
CA LYS A 215 14.78 2.40 -11.36
C LYS A 215 14.38 1.16 -10.57
N LYS A 216 13.77 0.19 -11.25
CA LYS A 216 13.61 -1.15 -10.70
C LYS A 216 14.93 -1.90 -10.85
N GLU A 217 15.66 -2.05 -9.73
CA GLU A 217 16.96 -2.71 -9.72
C GLU A 217 16.83 -4.21 -9.54
N TRP A 218 15.87 -4.65 -8.71
CA TRP A 218 15.69 -6.06 -8.41
C TRP A 218 14.19 -6.40 -8.20
N GLU A 219 13.86 -7.65 -8.45
CA GLU A 219 12.52 -8.22 -8.22
C GLU A 219 12.64 -9.67 -7.76
N GLY A 220 11.85 -10.05 -6.75
CA GLY A 220 11.82 -11.41 -6.21
C GLY A 220 10.79 -11.56 -5.09
N SER A 221 11.15 -12.28 -4.02
CA SER A 221 10.30 -12.51 -2.86
C SER A 221 11.11 -12.44 -1.57
N LYS A 222 10.43 -12.46 -0.42
CA LYS A 222 11.09 -12.57 0.90
C LYS A 222 12.01 -13.79 1.03
N ARG A 223 11.82 -14.84 0.23
CA ARG A 223 12.66 -16.04 0.24
C ARG A 223 13.97 -15.84 -0.54
N THR A 224 13.92 -15.06 -1.61
CA THR A 224 15.05 -14.87 -2.53
C THR A 224 15.87 -13.61 -2.23
N ILE A 225 15.31 -12.64 -1.50
CA ILE A 225 15.96 -11.35 -1.22
C ILE A 225 17.31 -11.50 -0.50
N LEU A 226 17.41 -12.43 0.46
CA LEU A 226 18.66 -12.68 1.23
C LEU A 226 19.72 -13.43 0.43
N GLN A 227 19.35 -14.02 -0.71
CA GLN A 227 20.22 -14.79 -1.59
C GLN A 227 20.68 -13.98 -2.82
N SER A 228 20.22 -12.74 -2.93
CA SER A 228 20.57 -11.88 -4.06
C SER A 228 22.06 -11.52 -4.05
N SER A 229 22.67 -11.54 -5.24
CA SER A 229 24.02 -11.03 -5.47
C SER A 229 24.04 -9.53 -5.82
N ASP A 230 22.85 -8.89 -5.96
CA ASP A 230 22.76 -7.47 -6.25
C ASP A 230 23.36 -6.63 -5.13
N LYS A 231 24.33 -5.79 -5.47
CA LYS A 231 25.08 -5.00 -4.48
C LYS A 231 24.22 -3.93 -3.84
N ALA A 232 23.41 -3.17 -4.62
CA ALA A 232 22.61 -2.08 -4.11
C ALA A 232 21.52 -2.61 -3.16
N LEU A 233 20.89 -3.74 -3.52
CA LEU A 233 19.93 -4.43 -2.65
C LEU A 233 20.60 -4.92 -1.37
N ASN A 234 21.76 -5.54 -1.46
CA ASN A 234 22.50 -6.02 -0.27
C ASN A 234 22.89 -4.87 0.65
N ASP A 235 23.36 -3.75 0.10
CA ASP A 235 23.71 -2.56 0.89
C ASP A 235 22.46 -2.00 1.59
N PHE A 236 21.28 -2.07 0.97
CA PHE A 236 20.02 -1.67 1.57
C PHE A 236 19.52 -2.65 2.63
N VAL A 237 19.46 -3.95 2.33
CA VAL A 237 18.93 -5.00 3.23
C VAL A 237 19.80 -5.13 4.49
N PHE A 238 21.11 -5.08 4.34
CA PHE A 238 22.07 -5.21 5.43
C PHE A 238 22.62 -3.86 5.92
N ALA A 239 21.85 -2.77 5.74
CA ALA A 239 22.25 -1.45 6.23
C ALA A 239 22.36 -1.38 7.76
N SER A 240 21.51 -2.14 8.49
CA SER A 240 21.58 -2.19 9.95
C SER A 240 22.65 -3.18 10.44
N GLU A 241 23.28 -2.86 11.58
CA GLU A 241 24.30 -3.72 12.20
C GLU A 241 23.72 -5.09 12.58
N MET A 242 22.48 -5.12 13.09
CA MET A 242 21.77 -6.37 13.40
C MET A 242 21.60 -7.26 12.16
N ALA A 243 21.24 -6.68 11.02
CA ALA A 243 21.08 -7.41 9.78
C ALA A 243 22.43 -7.97 9.26
N ARG A 244 23.54 -7.25 9.46
CA ARG A 244 24.89 -7.72 9.13
C ARG A 244 25.29 -8.94 9.95
N LEU A 245 25.01 -8.95 11.25
CA LEU A 245 25.28 -10.08 12.13
C LEU A 245 24.54 -11.36 11.74
N LEU A 246 23.37 -11.24 11.07
CA LEU A 246 22.62 -12.38 10.54
C LEU A 246 23.22 -12.95 9.24
N LYS A 247 24.03 -12.16 8.53
CA LYS A 247 24.69 -12.58 7.28
C LYS A 247 26.01 -13.29 7.54
N GLU A 248 26.69 -12.99 8.66
CA GLU A 248 27.95 -13.65 9.02
C GLU A 248 27.66 -15.08 9.47
N PRO A 249 28.31 -16.09 8.88
CA PRO A 249 28.18 -17.46 9.34
C PRO A 249 28.62 -17.52 10.81
N LYS A 250 27.75 -17.98 11.70
CA LYS A 250 28.12 -18.33 13.05
C LYS A 250 29.13 -19.49 12.94
N PHE A 251 30.41 -19.19 13.26
CA PHE A 251 31.42 -20.20 13.45
C PHE A 251 31.04 -21.12 14.61
#